data_dbdda5e97f1ba9ce5bacc4b42694cc9a
#
_entry.id   dbdda5e97f1ba9ce5bacc4b42694cc9a
#
_cell.length_a   1.000
_cell.length_b   1.000
_cell.length_c   1.000
_cell.angle_alpha   90.00
_cell.angle_beta   90.00
_cell.angle_gamma   90.00
#
_symmetry.space_group_name_H-M   'P 1'
#
loop_
_entity.id
_entity.type
_entity.pdbx_description
1 polymer ?
#
loop_
_entity_poly.entity_id
_entity_poly.type
_entity_poly.pdbx_seq_one_letter_code
_entity_poly.pdbx_strand_id
1 'polypeptide(L)'
;MKLGLVGSEMCIRDSPDPVIEIAVEPKTKADQEKMGEALGRLAKEDPSFRVTSDEESGQTIIKGMGELHLDIIVDRMKREFKVEANVGAPQVAYRETILSAAEFDYTHKKQSGGAGQFARVKLSVEPLEPGKGREVESKIKGGAIPKEFIPGVEKGVETVADGGILAGFPLIDYKVTILDGLHHDVDSSVLAFELASRQCFKEACTRGTLKLLEPIMRVEVVTPEDYMGDVIGDLNSRRGQINTQEQRGNATVIT
;
A
#
# COMPACT_ATOMS: atom_id res chain seq x y z
N MET A 1 -17.94 -44.72 -39.32
CA MET A 1 -18.84 -43.94 -38.45
C MET A 1 -18.02 -43.33 -37.35
N LYS A 2 -17.60 -42.05 -37.47
CA LYS A 2 -16.86 -41.32 -36.43
C LYS A 2 -17.92 -40.61 -35.57
N LEU A 3 -18.09 -41.07 -34.35
CA LEU A 3 -18.87 -40.32 -33.35
C LEU A 3 -18.07 -39.07 -33.01
N GLY A 4 -18.57 -37.91 -33.45
CA GLY A 4 -18.09 -36.64 -33.00
C GLY A 4 -18.42 -36.46 -31.52
N LEU A 5 -17.41 -36.22 -30.71
CA LEU A 5 -17.56 -35.69 -29.36
C LEU A 5 -18.25 -34.33 -29.49
N VAL A 6 -19.48 -34.23 -29.02
CA VAL A 6 -20.17 -32.96 -28.77
C VAL A 6 -19.33 -32.24 -27.75
N GLY A 7 -18.76 -31.11 -28.14
CA GLY A 7 -17.98 -30.28 -27.24
C GLY A 7 -18.84 -29.91 -26.03
N SER A 8 -18.26 -30.07 -24.84
CA SER A 8 -18.85 -29.54 -23.63
C SER A 8 -19.05 -28.05 -23.85
N GLU A 9 -20.30 -27.60 -23.89
CA GLU A 9 -20.63 -26.21 -23.77
C GLU A 9 -20.05 -25.71 -22.44
N MET A 10 -18.96 -25.02 -22.52
CA MET A 10 -18.43 -24.30 -21.38
C MET A 10 -19.43 -23.17 -21.11
N CYS A 11 -20.33 -23.39 -20.16
CA CYS A 11 -21.24 -22.35 -19.68
C CYS A 11 -20.36 -21.26 -19.08
N ILE A 12 -20.06 -20.25 -19.87
CA ILE A 12 -19.49 -18.99 -19.38
C ILE A 12 -20.64 -18.33 -18.63
N ARG A 13 -20.63 -18.46 -17.29
CA ARG A 13 -21.49 -17.65 -16.45
C ARG A 13 -20.93 -16.24 -16.50
N ASP A 14 -21.55 -15.40 -17.28
CA ASP A 14 -21.31 -13.95 -17.29
C ASP A 14 -21.92 -13.39 -16.00
N SER A 15 -21.11 -13.30 -14.97
CA SER A 15 -21.52 -12.73 -13.68
C SER A 15 -21.08 -11.28 -13.66
N PRO A 16 -21.96 -10.34 -13.27
CA PRO A 16 -21.60 -8.95 -13.17
C PRO A 16 -20.46 -8.76 -12.16
N ASP A 17 -19.64 -7.76 -12.37
CA ASP A 17 -18.56 -7.42 -11.44
C ASP A 17 -19.14 -6.97 -10.10
N PRO A 18 -18.53 -7.36 -8.98
CA PRO A 18 -18.95 -6.95 -7.66
C PRO A 18 -18.84 -5.43 -7.48
N VAL A 19 -19.83 -4.83 -6.82
CA VAL A 19 -19.99 -3.36 -6.69
C VAL A 19 -19.61 -2.82 -5.32
N ILE A 20 -19.54 -3.65 -4.30
CA ILE A 20 -19.13 -3.26 -2.95
C ILE A 20 -18.08 -4.21 -2.40
N GLU A 21 -17.31 -3.71 -1.45
CA GLU A 21 -16.26 -4.47 -0.78
C GLU A 21 -16.24 -4.19 0.73
N ILE A 22 -15.90 -5.23 1.50
CA ILE A 22 -15.67 -5.13 2.94
C ILE A 22 -14.41 -5.89 3.32
N ALA A 23 -13.75 -5.46 4.39
CA ALA A 23 -12.62 -6.18 4.97
C ALA A 23 -13.10 -7.18 6.02
N VAL A 24 -12.49 -8.37 6.01
CA VAL A 24 -12.78 -9.44 6.96
C VAL A 24 -11.48 -9.86 7.64
N GLU A 25 -11.45 -9.78 8.96
CA GLU A 25 -10.30 -10.13 9.77
C GLU A 25 -10.62 -11.27 10.73
N PRO A 26 -9.84 -12.36 10.75
CA PRO A 26 -10.07 -13.44 11.68
C PRO A 26 -9.78 -12.98 13.12
N LYS A 27 -10.58 -13.40 14.09
CA LYS A 27 -10.34 -13.06 15.50
C LYS A 27 -9.15 -13.81 16.10
N THR A 28 -8.85 -15.01 15.61
CA THR A 28 -7.74 -15.83 16.08
C THR A 28 -6.93 -16.39 14.92
N LYS A 29 -5.68 -16.82 15.20
CA LYS A 29 -4.84 -17.51 14.21
C LYS A 29 -5.47 -18.81 13.69
N ALA A 30 -6.20 -19.53 14.54
CA ALA A 30 -6.90 -20.75 14.13
C ALA A 30 -8.06 -20.46 13.18
N ASP A 31 -8.69 -19.30 13.32
CA ASP A 31 -9.76 -18.87 12.41
C ASP A 31 -9.22 -18.41 11.07
N GLN A 32 -7.95 -18.00 10.96
CA GLN A 32 -7.34 -17.56 9.72
C GLN A 32 -7.30 -18.67 8.66
N GLU A 33 -6.86 -19.87 9.04
CA GLU A 33 -6.80 -21.01 8.14
C GLU A 33 -8.21 -21.44 7.71
N LYS A 34 -9.13 -21.54 8.68
CA LYS A 34 -10.54 -21.89 8.42
C LYS A 34 -11.23 -20.83 7.54
N MET A 35 -10.92 -19.56 7.75
CA MET A 35 -11.45 -18.46 6.94
C MET A 35 -11.02 -18.57 5.49
N GLY A 36 -9.75 -18.86 5.23
CA GLY A 36 -9.24 -19.09 3.87
C GLY A 36 -9.95 -20.24 3.17
N GLU A 37 -10.17 -21.37 3.88
CA GLU A 37 -10.90 -22.52 3.34
C GLU A 37 -12.38 -22.20 3.09
N ALA A 38 -13.04 -21.53 4.04
CA ALA A 38 -14.44 -21.13 3.94
C ALA A 38 -14.67 -20.18 2.75
N LEU A 39 -13.88 -19.11 2.65
CA LEU A 39 -13.97 -18.15 1.56
C LEU A 39 -13.66 -18.78 0.21
N GLY A 40 -12.68 -19.69 0.13
CA GLY A 40 -12.36 -20.43 -1.08
C GLY A 40 -13.49 -21.36 -1.56
N ARG A 41 -14.26 -21.96 -0.64
CA ARG A 41 -15.45 -22.76 -0.97
C ARG A 41 -16.61 -21.89 -1.44
N LEU A 42 -16.90 -20.80 -0.70
CA LEU A 42 -17.97 -19.86 -1.03
C LEU A 42 -17.74 -19.18 -2.39
N ALA A 43 -16.50 -18.82 -2.72
CA ALA A 43 -16.15 -18.27 -4.02
C ALA A 43 -16.31 -19.24 -5.20
N LYS A 44 -16.22 -20.55 -4.95
CA LYS A 44 -16.52 -21.58 -5.97
C LYS A 44 -18.01 -21.76 -6.20
N GLU A 45 -18.83 -21.53 -5.18
CA GLU A 45 -20.29 -21.63 -5.27
C GLU A 45 -20.91 -20.41 -5.96
N ASP A 46 -20.37 -19.22 -5.68
CA ASP A 46 -20.88 -17.98 -6.19
C ASP A 46 -19.83 -17.22 -7.02
N PRO A 47 -19.96 -17.17 -8.35
CA PRO A 47 -19.03 -16.50 -9.23
C PRO A 47 -19.09 -14.95 -9.14
N SER A 48 -20.12 -14.37 -8.53
CA SER A 48 -20.24 -12.93 -8.26
C SER A 48 -19.53 -12.50 -6.98
N PHE A 49 -19.12 -13.48 -6.16
CA PHE A 49 -18.33 -13.27 -4.96
C PHE A 49 -16.84 -13.43 -5.23
N ARG A 50 -16.05 -12.41 -4.89
CA ARG A 50 -14.59 -12.42 -5.07
C ARG A 50 -13.88 -12.18 -3.75
N VAL A 51 -12.75 -12.83 -3.59
CA VAL A 51 -11.87 -12.70 -2.43
C VAL A 51 -10.51 -12.22 -2.91
N THR A 52 -9.99 -11.16 -2.31
CA THR A 52 -8.66 -10.64 -2.56
C THR A 52 -7.95 -10.37 -1.24
N SER A 53 -6.64 -10.57 -1.20
CA SER A 53 -5.82 -10.12 -0.08
C SER A 53 -5.13 -8.82 -0.49
N ASP A 54 -5.24 -7.82 0.35
CA ASP A 54 -4.48 -6.60 0.18
C ASP A 54 -3.08 -6.81 0.75
N GLU A 55 -2.07 -6.70 -0.11
CA GLU A 55 -0.67 -6.94 0.27
C GLU A 55 -0.12 -5.88 1.23
N GLU A 56 -0.69 -4.68 1.22
CA GLU A 56 -0.22 -3.56 2.04
C GLU A 56 -0.80 -3.58 3.45
N SER A 57 -2.11 -3.74 3.58
CA SER A 57 -2.78 -3.81 4.89
C SER A 57 -2.77 -5.22 5.49
N GLY A 58 -2.52 -6.24 4.68
CA GLY A 58 -2.65 -7.65 5.05
C GLY A 58 -4.09 -8.09 5.27
N GLN A 59 -5.07 -7.23 4.94
CA GLN A 59 -6.49 -7.53 5.10
C GLN A 59 -7.01 -8.47 4.01
N THR A 60 -7.92 -9.34 4.38
CA THR A 60 -8.71 -10.10 3.41
C THR A 60 -9.94 -9.28 3.04
N ILE A 61 -10.05 -8.92 1.77
CA ILE A 61 -11.15 -8.13 1.23
C ILE A 61 -12.09 -9.05 0.47
N ILE A 62 -13.36 -9.03 0.81
CA ILE A 62 -14.42 -9.74 0.11
C ILE A 62 -15.27 -8.74 -0.67
N LYS A 63 -15.59 -9.09 -1.90
CA LYS A 63 -16.34 -8.25 -2.84
C LYS A 63 -17.60 -8.96 -3.26
N GLY A 64 -18.71 -8.22 -3.35
CA GLY A 64 -20.02 -8.77 -3.68
C GLY A 64 -20.95 -7.77 -4.34
N MET A 65 -22.14 -8.25 -4.69
CA MET A 65 -23.17 -7.49 -5.44
C MET A 65 -23.94 -6.48 -4.60
N GLY A 66 -23.81 -6.53 -3.27
CA GLY A 66 -24.53 -5.65 -2.37
C GLY A 66 -24.26 -6.00 -0.91
N GLU A 67 -24.67 -5.11 0.00
CA GLU A 67 -24.46 -5.25 1.44
C GLU A 67 -25.09 -6.55 1.97
N LEU A 68 -26.36 -6.80 1.61
CA LEU A 68 -27.05 -8.03 2.01
C LEU A 68 -26.34 -9.30 1.50
N HIS A 69 -25.79 -9.26 0.31
CA HIS A 69 -25.03 -10.39 -0.24
C HIS A 69 -23.81 -10.71 0.63
N LEU A 70 -23.03 -9.69 0.98
CA LEU A 70 -21.84 -9.86 1.83
C LEU A 70 -22.22 -10.26 3.26
N ASP A 71 -23.29 -9.73 3.81
CA ASP A 71 -23.80 -10.14 5.13
C ASP A 71 -24.17 -11.64 5.17
N ILE A 72 -24.83 -12.14 4.12
CA ILE A 72 -25.16 -13.57 4.00
C ILE A 72 -23.89 -14.42 3.94
N ILE A 73 -22.87 -13.99 3.18
CA ILE A 73 -21.59 -14.70 3.10
C ILE A 73 -20.90 -14.75 4.47
N VAL A 74 -20.87 -13.63 5.20
CA VAL A 74 -20.30 -13.58 6.56
C VAL A 74 -21.08 -14.46 7.54
N ASP A 75 -22.41 -14.45 7.46
CA ASP A 75 -23.25 -15.29 8.30
C ASP A 75 -23.03 -16.79 7.98
N ARG A 76 -22.91 -17.17 6.71
CA ARG A 76 -22.55 -18.52 6.30
C ARG A 76 -21.18 -18.96 6.81
N MET A 77 -20.16 -18.09 6.73
CA MET A 77 -18.84 -18.36 7.33
C MET A 77 -18.97 -18.72 8.80
N LYS A 78 -19.77 -17.96 9.55
CA LYS A 78 -19.97 -18.19 10.98
C LYS A 78 -20.73 -19.47 11.26
N ARG A 79 -21.83 -19.73 10.56
CA ARG A 79 -22.72 -20.87 10.83
C ARG A 79 -22.16 -22.20 10.30
N GLU A 80 -21.70 -22.22 9.06
CA GLU A 80 -21.29 -23.46 8.38
C GLU A 80 -19.84 -23.84 8.72
N PHE A 81 -18.95 -22.85 8.77
CA PHE A 81 -17.51 -23.08 8.95
C PHE A 81 -17.00 -22.79 10.37
N LYS A 82 -17.88 -22.24 11.25
CA LYS A 82 -17.51 -21.88 12.63
C LYS A 82 -16.32 -20.91 12.69
N VAL A 83 -16.24 -19.98 11.78
CA VAL A 83 -15.23 -18.91 11.72
C VAL A 83 -15.78 -17.64 12.34
N GLU A 84 -15.09 -17.11 13.32
CA GLU A 84 -15.39 -15.79 13.86
C GLU A 84 -14.46 -14.75 13.24
N ALA A 85 -15.05 -13.72 12.65
CA ALA A 85 -14.33 -12.63 12.00
C ALA A 85 -14.89 -11.27 12.40
N ASN A 86 -14.03 -10.27 12.41
CA ASN A 86 -14.42 -8.87 12.47
C ASN A 86 -14.66 -8.39 11.04
N VAL A 87 -15.73 -7.63 10.85
CA VAL A 87 -16.10 -7.08 9.54
C VAL A 87 -16.06 -5.57 9.63
N GLY A 88 -15.46 -4.93 8.63
CA GLY A 88 -15.32 -3.48 8.59
C GLY A 88 -15.06 -2.95 7.19
N ALA A 89 -14.94 -1.64 7.06
CA ALA A 89 -14.49 -1.03 5.84
C ALA A 89 -13.01 -1.37 5.57
N PRO A 90 -12.60 -1.56 4.31
CA PRO A 90 -11.19 -1.72 3.96
C PRO A 90 -10.36 -0.52 4.43
N GLN A 91 -9.11 -0.77 4.79
CA GLN A 91 -8.19 0.31 5.11
C GLN A 91 -7.84 1.10 3.85
N VAL A 92 -7.76 2.41 4.00
CA VAL A 92 -7.32 3.29 2.91
C VAL A 92 -5.81 3.19 2.77
N ALA A 93 -5.32 2.93 1.55
CA ALA A 93 -3.90 2.84 1.23
C ALA A 93 -3.27 4.24 1.17
N TYR A 94 -3.05 4.85 2.33
CA TYR A 94 -2.33 6.11 2.41
C TYR A 94 -0.87 5.96 2.03
N ARG A 95 -0.26 7.06 1.59
CA ARG A 95 1.18 7.20 1.33
C ARG A 95 1.69 8.46 1.98
N GLU A 96 2.99 8.49 2.24
CA GLU A 96 3.67 9.70 2.67
C GLU A 96 4.55 10.25 1.53
N THR A 97 4.75 11.56 1.49
CA THR A 97 5.68 12.21 0.58
C THR A 97 6.31 13.43 1.25
N ILE A 98 7.40 13.91 0.68
CA ILE A 98 8.07 15.16 1.08
C ILE A 98 7.74 16.27 0.10
N LEU A 99 7.65 17.52 0.56
CA LEU A 99 7.31 18.67 -0.27
C LEU A 99 8.51 19.54 -0.61
N SER A 100 9.56 19.52 0.18
CA SER A 100 10.75 20.36 0.00
C SER A 100 12.03 19.56 0.22
N ALA A 101 13.09 19.98 -0.47
CA ALA A 101 14.42 19.41 -0.27
C ALA A 101 14.95 19.77 1.13
N ALA A 102 15.64 18.84 1.76
CA ALA A 102 16.28 19.03 3.04
C ALA A 102 17.57 18.22 3.15
N GLU A 103 18.53 18.74 3.92
CA GLU A 103 19.76 18.03 4.24
C GLU A 103 19.86 17.81 5.75
N PHE A 104 20.42 16.68 6.11
CA PHE A 104 20.74 16.38 7.50
C PHE A 104 22.06 15.63 7.60
N ASP A 105 22.78 15.90 8.69
CA ASP A 105 24.06 15.28 9.03
C ASP A 105 23.89 14.62 10.40
N TYR A 106 24.07 13.32 10.48
CA TYR A 106 23.88 12.57 11.70
C TYR A 106 25.09 11.70 12.03
N THR A 107 25.50 11.73 13.28
CA THR A 107 26.57 10.87 13.79
C THR A 107 25.99 9.89 14.79
N HIS A 108 26.04 8.62 14.47
CA HIS A 108 25.75 7.53 15.39
C HIS A 108 27.02 7.16 16.14
N LYS A 109 27.01 7.35 17.46
CA LYS A 109 28.12 6.95 18.33
C LYS A 109 27.55 6.24 19.55
N LYS A 110 27.88 4.96 19.72
CA LYS A 110 27.50 4.20 20.90
C LYS A 110 28.73 3.42 21.42
N GLN A 111 29.01 3.58 22.70
CA GLN A 111 30.08 2.89 23.38
C GLN A 111 29.47 2.16 24.56
N SER A 112 29.48 0.84 24.54
CA SER A 112 28.94 -0.01 25.60
C SER A 112 29.88 -1.18 25.80
N GLY A 113 30.88 -1.04 26.69
CA GLY A 113 31.66 -2.14 27.27
C GLY A 113 32.30 -3.20 26.33
N GLY A 114 32.59 -2.83 25.07
CA GLY A 114 33.13 -3.73 24.05
C GLY A 114 33.41 -2.95 22.77
N ALA A 115 33.33 -3.59 21.59
CA ALA A 115 33.46 -2.92 20.30
C ALA A 115 32.39 -1.80 20.19
N GLY A 116 32.84 -0.56 19.95
CA GLY A 116 31.96 0.60 19.77
C GLY A 116 31.17 0.53 18.47
N GLN A 117 30.21 1.44 18.32
CA GLN A 117 29.51 1.67 17.04
C GLN A 117 29.73 3.13 16.65
N PHE A 118 30.27 3.34 15.46
CA PHE A 118 30.48 4.68 14.92
C PHE A 118 30.09 4.74 13.44
N ALA A 119 29.25 5.68 13.06
CA ALA A 119 28.97 6.01 11.69
C ALA A 119 28.45 7.46 11.60
N ARG A 120 29.00 8.26 10.70
CA ARG A 120 28.44 9.56 10.34
C ARG A 120 27.96 9.52 8.91
N VAL A 121 26.76 10.00 8.66
CA VAL A 121 26.14 10.04 7.35
C VAL A 121 25.50 11.41 7.14
N LYS A 122 25.78 12.04 6.00
CA LYS A 122 25.12 13.26 5.54
C LYS A 122 24.27 12.93 4.32
N LEU A 123 22.95 13.13 4.42
CA LEU A 123 21.99 12.87 3.37
C LEU A 123 21.33 14.16 2.92
N SER A 124 21.05 14.26 1.62
CA SER A 124 20.07 15.19 1.05
C SER A 124 18.86 14.39 0.59
N VAL A 125 17.69 14.89 0.88
CA VAL A 125 16.41 14.30 0.45
C VAL A 125 15.68 15.34 -0.38
N GLU A 126 15.20 14.95 -1.56
CA GLU A 126 14.52 15.83 -2.51
C GLU A 126 13.22 15.16 -2.98
N PRO A 127 12.11 15.93 -3.15
CA PRO A 127 10.89 15.40 -3.72
C PRO A 127 11.08 15.07 -5.20
N LEU A 128 10.48 13.98 -5.66
CA LEU A 128 10.34 13.64 -7.08
C LEU A 128 8.92 13.96 -7.59
N GLU A 129 8.77 13.95 -8.90
CA GLU A 129 7.45 14.02 -9.52
C GLU A 129 6.60 12.80 -9.16
N PRO A 130 5.28 12.97 -8.99
CA PRO A 130 4.39 11.87 -8.65
C PRO A 130 4.53 10.67 -9.58
N GLY A 131 4.66 9.48 -8.99
CA GLY A 131 4.80 8.22 -9.72
C GLY A 131 6.21 7.83 -10.12
N LYS A 132 7.23 8.61 -9.80
CA LYS A 132 8.64 8.25 -10.04
C LYS A 132 9.22 7.27 -9.02
N GLY A 133 8.52 7.07 -7.92
CA GLY A 133 8.94 6.13 -6.89
C GLY A 133 10.13 6.61 -6.07
N ARG A 134 11.18 5.79 -5.93
CA ARG A 134 12.34 6.09 -5.09
C ARG A 134 13.64 6.00 -5.86
N GLU A 135 14.54 6.96 -5.61
CA GLU A 135 15.89 6.98 -6.16
C GLU A 135 16.91 7.16 -5.03
N VAL A 136 18.00 6.39 -5.05
CA VAL A 136 19.15 6.55 -4.15
C VAL A 136 20.40 6.77 -4.98
N GLU A 137 21.10 7.86 -4.75
CA GLU A 137 22.32 8.24 -5.46
C GLU A 137 23.44 8.47 -4.46
N SER A 138 24.64 8.01 -4.75
CA SER A 138 25.84 8.31 -3.95
C SER A 138 26.73 9.30 -4.67
N LYS A 139 26.97 10.46 -4.06
CA LYS A 139 27.93 11.49 -4.53
C LYS A 139 29.19 11.56 -3.66
N ILE A 140 29.48 10.52 -2.91
CA ILE A 140 30.66 10.45 -2.03
C ILE A 140 31.95 10.58 -2.83
N LYS A 141 32.80 11.50 -2.40
CA LYS A 141 34.15 11.70 -2.95
C LYS A 141 35.19 11.27 -1.93
N GLY A 142 36.32 10.71 -2.43
CA GLY A 142 37.49 10.47 -1.58
C GLY A 142 37.39 9.29 -0.59
N GLY A 143 36.39 8.41 -0.71
CA GLY A 143 36.30 7.23 0.16
C GLY A 143 35.83 7.52 1.59
N ALA A 144 35.15 8.64 1.83
CA ALA A 144 34.61 9.02 3.15
C ALA A 144 33.74 7.94 3.80
N ILE A 145 33.00 7.19 2.98
CA ILE A 145 32.35 5.95 3.37
C ILE A 145 32.87 4.85 2.46
N PRO A 146 33.51 3.79 2.99
CA PRO A 146 33.90 2.60 2.22
C PRO A 146 32.70 1.99 1.49
N LYS A 147 32.94 1.47 0.28
CA LYS A 147 31.88 0.89 -0.58
C LYS A 147 31.10 -0.23 0.09
N GLU A 148 31.75 -0.97 0.99
CA GLU A 148 31.15 -2.07 1.76
C GLU A 148 30.04 -1.61 2.73
N PHE A 149 30.03 -0.32 3.14
CA PHE A 149 29.02 0.23 4.06
C PHE A 149 27.86 0.92 3.35
N ILE A 150 27.97 1.21 2.04
CA ILE A 150 26.89 1.84 1.26
C ILE A 150 25.59 1.02 1.28
N PRO A 151 25.62 -0.33 1.12
CA PRO A 151 24.40 -1.15 1.23
C PRO A 151 23.70 -1.01 2.60
N GLY A 152 24.47 -0.75 3.68
CA GLY A 152 23.91 -0.47 4.99
C GLY A 152 23.15 0.85 5.02
N VAL A 153 23.67 1.89 4.36
CA VAL A 153 22.99 3.18 4.24
C VAL A 153 21.68 3.04 3.45
N GLU A 154 21.73 2.37 2.31
CA GLU A 154 20.56 2.13 1.46
C GLU A 154 19.47 1.35 2.19
N LYS A 155 19.83 0.27 2.85
CA LYS A 155 18.91 -0.53 3.67
C LYS A 155 18.29 0.27 4.81
N GLY A 156 19.07 1.15 5.45
CA GLY A 156 18.56 2.02 6.50
C GLY A 156 17.52 3.01 6.00
N VAL A 157 17.75 3.62 4.85
CA VAL A 157 16.79 4.50 4.17
C VAL A 157 15.52 3.73 3.80
N GLU A 158 15.67 2.56 3.17
CA GLU A 158 14.55 1.72 2.74
C GLU A 158 13.67 1.28 3.91
N THR A 159 14.27 0.84 5.01
CA THR A 159 13.52 0.42 6.21
C THR A 159 12.64 1.55 6.78
N VAL A 160 13.14 2.78 6.78
CA VAL A 160 12.36 3.93 7.28
C VAL A 160 11.31 4.36 6.28
N ALA A 161 11.63 4.33 4.99
CA ALA A 161 10.67 4.67 3.95
C ALA A 161 9.47 3.71 3.90
N ASP A 162 9.72 2.42 4.03
CA ASP A 162 8.65 1.40 4.04
C ASP A 162 7.82 1.45 5.33
N GLY A 163 8.43 1.80 6.46
CA GLY A 163 7.75 1.95 7.75
C GLY A 163 7.00 3.27 7.94
N GLY A 164 7.23 4.25 7.06
CA GLY A 164 6.67 5.60 7.18
C GLY A 164 7.29 6.44 8.32
N ILE A 165 7.04 7.72 8.30
CA ILE A 165 7.64 8.68 9.24
C ILE A 165 6.57 9.49 9.98
N LEU A 166 5.52 9.92 9.26
CA LEU A 166 4.46 10.79 9.79
C LEU A 166 3.34 9.97 10.46
N ALA A 167 2.80 8.99 9.75
CA ALA A 167 1.65 8.21 10.18
C ALA A 167 1.85 6.68 10.02
N GLY A 168 3.03 6.26 9.60
CA GLY A 168 3.36 4.83 9.42
C GLY A 168 3.00 4.27 8.06
N PHE A 169 2.80 5.14 7.06
CA PHE A 169 2.53 4.71 5.68
C PHE A 169 3.78 4.86 4.81
N PRO A 170 3.99 3.98 3.81
CA PRO A 170 5.17 4.03 2.98
C PRO A 170 5.41 5.40 2.33
N LEU A 171 6.66 5.85 2.38
CA LEU A 171 7.11 7.09 1.74
C LEU A 171 7.38 6.82 0.26
N ILE A 172 6.85 7.66 -0.62
CA ILE A 172 7.00 7.57 -2.07
C ILE A 172 7.49 8.89 -2.69
N ASP A 173 7.95 8.81 -3.94
CA ASP A 173 8.33 9.94 -4.78
C ASP A 173 9.41 10.83 -4.14
N TYR A 174 10.54 10.19 -3.76
CA TYR A 174 11.68 10.86 -3.16
C TYR A 174 13.01 10.41 -3.77
N LYS A 175 13.97 11.31 -3.75
CA LYS A 175 15.37 11.04 -4.09
C LYS A 175 16.24 11.28 -2.87
N VAL A 176 17.10 10.32 -2.57
CA VAL A 176 18.12 10.44 -1.53
C VAL A 176 19.49 10.53 -2.18
N THR A 177 20.26 11.55 -1.81
CA THR A 177 21.65 11.67 -2.23
C THR A 177 22.54 11.57 -1.00
N ILE A 178 23.45 10.60 -1.02
CA ILE A 178 24.48 10.46 0.01
C ILE A 178 25.60 11.45 -0.33
N LEU A 179 25.73 12.49 0.48
CA LEU A 179 26.64 13.60 0.24
C LEU A 179 28.03 13.38 0.85
N ASP A 180 28.06 12.96 2.12
CA ASP A 180 29.29 12.81 2.89
C ASP A 180 29.11 11.80 4.02
N GLY A 181 30.18 11.41 4.65
CA GLY A 181 30.18 10.55 5.84
C GLY A 181 31.54 10.44 6.48
N LEU A 182 31.60 9.71 7.57
CA LEU A 182 32.84 9.40 8.28
C LEU A 182 32.74 7.99 8.86
N HIS A 183 33.80 7.23 8.72
CA HIS A 183 33.95 5.91 9.34
C HIS A 183 35.12 5.91 10.33
N HIS A 184 35.12 4.92 11.19
CA HIS A 184 36.23 4.62 12.13
C HIS A 184 36.67 3.18 11.87
N ASP A 185 37.99 2.99 11.75
CA ASP A 185 38.58 1.70 11.31
C ASP A 185 38.17 0.49 12.16
N VAL A 186 37.86 0.69 13.43
CA VAL A 186 37.53 -0.40 14.37
C VAL A 186 36.03 -0.45 14.72
N ASP A 187 35.36 0.71 14.85
CA ASP A 187 34.01 0.82 15.39
C ASP A 187 32.93 0.95 14.33
N SER A 188 33.31 1.01 13.03
CA SER A 188 32.35 1.08 11.95
C SER A 188 31.95 -0.30 11.44
N SER A 189 30.67 -0.44 11.12
CA SER A 189 30.09 -1.66 10.57
C SER A 189 28.91 -1.32 9.67
N VAL A 190 28.47 -2.24 8.82
CA VAL A 190 27.25 -2.11 8.01
C VAL A 190 26.06 -1.78 8.88
N LEU A 191 25.94 -2.41 10.05
CA LEU A 191 24.86 -2.14 11.01
C LEU A 191 24.94 -0.73 11.60
N ALA A 192 26.13 -0.22 11.90
CA ALA A 192 26.28 1.15 12.42
C ALA A 192 25.84 2.19 11.37
N PHE A 193 26.17 1.97 10.09
CA PHE A 193 25.72 2.80 8.99
C PHE A 193 24.22 2.66 8.72
N GLU A 194 23.63 1.46 8.86
CA GLU A 194 22.19 1.25 8.77
C GLU A 194 21.45 2.05 9.87
N LEU A 195 21.92 2.01 11.11
CA LEU A 195 21.33 2.76 12.22
C LEU A 195 21.49 4.28 12.05
N ALA A 196 22.67 4.73 11.62
CA ALA A 196 22.94 6.13 11.36
C ALA A 196 22.06 6.68 10.25
N SER A 197 21.93 5.95 9.14
CA SER A 197 21.12 6.37 7.99
C SER A 197 19.62 6.37 8.29
N ARG A 198 19.11 5.42 9.10
CA ARG A 198 17.72 5.45 9.58
C ARG A 198 17.38 6.76 10.28
N GLN A 199 18.20 7.16 11.23
CA GLN A 199 17.96 8.40 11.97
C GLN A 199 18.19 9.64 11.10
N CYS A 200 19.26 9.65 10.30
CA CYS A 200 19.57 10.73 9.39
C CYS A 200 18.45 10.99 8.39
N PHE A 201 17.95 9.94 7.76
CA PHE A 201 16.86 10.02 6.79
C PHE A 201 15.55 10.48 7.42
N LYS A 202 15.18 9.94 8.58
CA LYS A 202 14.00 10.37 9.33
C LYS A 202 14.01 11.86 9.65
N GLU A 203 15.13 12.37 10.14
CA GLU A 203 15.29 13.79 10.46
C GLU A 203 15.29 14.68 9.20
N ALA A 204 15.96 14.24 8.12
CA ALA A 204 15.96 14.94 6.84
C ALA A 204 14.54 15.06 6.27
N CYS A 205 13.78 13.98 6.24
CA CYS A 205 12.39 14.00 5.76
C CYS A 205 11.48 14.87 6.63
N THR A 206 11.66 14.84 7.96
CA THR A 206 10.89 15.68 8.87
C THR A 206 11.13 17.18 8.60
N ARG A 207 12.35 17.57 8.24
CA ARG A 207 12.69 18.93 7.82
C ARG A 207 12.15 19.25 6.43
N GLY A 208 12.04 18.28 5.55
CA GLY A 208 11.51 18.38 4.18
C GLY A 208 10.00 18.58 4.08
N THR A 209 9.29 18.74 5.20
CA THR A 209 7.83 18.89 5.26
C THR A 209 7.10 17.66 4.71
N LEU A 210 6.82 16.72 5.58
CA LEU A 210 6.06 15.51 5.26
C LEU A 210 4.57 15.83 5.01
N LYS A 211 3.99 15.13 4.04
CA LYS A 211 2.57 15.19 3.72
C LYS A 211 1.99 13.80 3.51
N LEU A 212 0.77 13.59 3.98
CA LEU A 212 -0.01 12.39 3.73
C LEU A 212 -0.74 12.52 2.39
N LEU A 213 -0.67 11.48 1.57
CA LEU A 213 -1.38 11.34 0.31
C LEU A 213 -2.52 10.34 0.48
N GLU A 214 -3.69 10.68 -0.09
CA GLU A 214 -4.85 9.80 -0.20
C GLU A 214 -4.88 9.17 -1.60
N PRO A 215 -5.32 7.91 -1.75
CA PRO A 215 -5.54 7.33 -3.07
C PRO A 215 -6.71 8.01 -3.77
N ILE A 216 -6.54 8.34 -5.04
CA ILE A 216 -7.60 8.86 -5.89
C ILE A 216 -8.01 7.76 -6.86
N MET A 217 -9.31 7.44 -6.91
CA MET A 217 -9.86 6.39 -7.76
C MET A 217 -10.61 7.01 -8.95
N ARG A 218 -10.49 6.36 -10.11
CA ARG A 218 -11.37 6.64 -11.24
C ARG A 218 -12.67 5.89 -11.04
N VAL A 219 -13.78 6.62 -11.02
CA VAL A 219 -15.13 6.08 -10.79
C VAL A 219 -15.98 6.35 -12.01
N GLU A 220 -16.70 5.33 -12.48
CA GLU A 220 -17.71 5.43 -13.54
C GLU A 220 -19.07 5.09 -12.91
N VAL A 221 -20.00 6.04 -12.91
CA VAL A 221 -21.35 5.87 -12.38
C VAL A 221 -22.34 5.90 -13.51
N VAL A 222 -23.09 4.81 -13.67
CA VAL A 222 -24.19 4.71 -14.65
C VAL A 222 -25.49 4.92 -13.91
N THR A 223 -26.22 5.98 -14.25
CA THR A 223 -27.48 6.36 -13.57
C THR A 223 -28.55 6.80 -14.56
N PRO A 224 -29.85 6.56 -14.28
CA PRO A 224 -30.92 7.20 -15.00
C PRO A 224 -30.83 8.72 -14.90
N GLU A 225 -31.35 9.44 -15.91
CA GLU A 225 -31.29 10.90 -15.98
C GLU A 225 -31.94 11.59 -14.77
N ASP A 226 -33.01 11.02 -14.25
CA ASP A 226 -33.75 11.55 -13.08
C ASP A 226 -32.89 11.65 -11.80
N TYR A 227 -31.89 10.79 -11.65
CA TYR A 227 -31.01 10.74 -10.47
C TYR A 227 -29.65 11.39 -10.68
N MET A 228 -29.41 11.94 -11.88
CA MET A 228 -28.09 12.53 -12.23
C MET A 228 -27.70 13.65 -11.25
N GLY A 229 -28.64 14.51 -10.87
CA GLY A 229 -28.38 15.61 -9.95
C GLY A 229 -27.93 15.15 -8.56
N ASP A 230 -28.56 14.11 -8.03
CA ASP A 230 -28.23 13.55 -6.72
C ASP A 230 -26.84 12.88 -6.74
N VAL A 231 -26.52 12.14 -7.80
CA VAL A 231 -25.22 11.52 -7.98
C VAL A 231 -24.10 12.56 -8.08
N ILE A 232 -24.31 13.63 -8.86
CA ILE A 232 -23.35 14.75 -8.95
C ILE A 232 -23.17 15.42 -7.59
N GLY A 233 -24.26 15.63 -6.85
CA GLY A 233 -24.21 16.18 -5.50
C GLY A 233 -23.39 15.31 -4.54
N ASP A 234 -23.59 14.00 -4.56
CA ASP A 234 -22.83 13.06 -3.72
C ASP A 234 -21.34 12.99 -4.11
N LEU A 235 -21.03 12.93 -5.41
CA LEU A 235 -19.63 12.95 -5.88
C LEU A 235 -18.90 14.24 -5.45
N ASN A 236 -19.56 15.39 -5.57
CA ASN A 236 -18.99 16.65 -5.09
C ASN A 236 -18.78 16.68 -3.59
N SER A 237 -19.70 16.13 -2.81
CA SER A 237 -19.58 16.04 -1.34
C SER A 237 -18.37 15.17 -0.94
N ARG A 238 -18.02 14.18 -1.74
CA ARG A 238 -16.85 13.31 -1.58
C ARG A 238 -15.57 13.88 -2.18
N ARG A 239 -15.56 15.14 -2.58
CA ARG A 239 -14.43 15.82 -3.26
C ARG A 239 -14.08 15.19 -4.61
N GLY A 240 -15.04 14.54 -5.27
CA GLY A 240 -14.90 14.00 -6.61
C GLY A 240 -14.77 15.11 -7.67
N GLN A 241 -13.98 14.86 -8.70
CA GLN A 241 -13.86 15.74 -9.86
C GLN A 241 -14.51 15.07 -11.05
N ILE A 242 -15.57 15.66 -11.58
CA ILE A 242 -16.30 15.14 -12.74
C ILE A 242 -15.55 15.53 -14.01
N ASN A 243 -15.12 14.54 -14.76
CA ASN A 243 -14.39 14.74 -16.01
C ASN A 243 -15.31 14.73 -17.24
N THR A 244 -16.19 13.73 -17.33
CA THR A 244 -17.09 13.57 -18.47
C THR A 244 -18.48 13.15 -18.04
N GLN A 245 -19.46 13.52 -18.87
CA GLN A 245 -20.85 13.06 -18.77
C GLN A 245 -21.27 12.63 -20.18
N GLU A 246 -21.60 11.37 -20.34
CA GLU A 246 -21.97 10.77 -21.61
C GLU A 246 -23.33 10.08 -21.51
N GLN A 247 -24.17 10.22 -22.53
CA GLN A 247 -25.44 9.54 -22.58
C GLN A 247 -25.27 8.17 -23.25
N ARG A 248 -25.68 7.11 -22.57
CA ARG A 248 -25.62 5.73 -23.06
C ARG A 248 -27.03 5.11 -23.02
N GLY A 249 -27.78 5.24 -24.13
CA GLY A 249 -29.18 4.83 -24.19
C GLY A 249 -30.05 5.67 -23.23
N ASN A 250 -30.72 5.04 -22.28
CA ASN A 250 -31.59 5.70 -21.30
C ASN A 250 -30.86 6.03 -19.98
N ALA A 251 -29.54 5.91 -19.96
CA ALA A 251 -28.74 6.20 -18.79
C ALA A 251 -27.65 7.21 -19.09
N THR A 252 -27.23 7.97 -18.08
CA THR A 252 -26.10 8.89 -18.13
C THR A 252 -24.93 8.24 -17.42
N VAL A 253 -23.77 8.27 -18.04
CA VAL A 253 -22.49 7.81 -17.51
C VAL A 253 -21.70 9.02 -17.04
N ILE A 254 -21.35 9.06 -15.77
CA ILE A 254 -20.56 10.13 -15.14
C ILE A 254 -19.21 9.53 -14.75
N THR A 255 -18.11 10.11 -15.25
CA THR A 255 -16.73 9.67 -14.92
C THR A 255 -16.00 10.75 -14.18
#